data_5a91c21beccab8eed072c9ed34ae7f0e
#
_entry.id   5a91c21beccab8eed072c9ed34ae7f0e
#
_cell.length_a   1.000
_cell.length_b   1.000
_cell.length_c   1.000
_cell.angle_alpha   90.00
_cell.angle_beta   90.00
_cell.angle_gamma   90.00
#
_symmetry.space_group_name_H-M   'P 1'
#
loop_
_entity.id
_entity.type
_entity.pdbx_description
1 polymer ?
#
loop_
_entity_poly.entity_id
_entity_poly.type
_entity_poly.pdbx_seq_one_letter_code
_entity_poly.pdbx_strand_id
1 'polypeptide(L)'
;MDSLYSEHGLPRLGLFCFLEGAMLIEILLTGVLLGIGLAMDAFSVSLANGLNQPCMRQGRMCAVAGVFSFFQFAMPLIGWVLVSTVARAFVAFEKCIPWIALVLLGYIGGKMLVEGIRNGDADCEDKPALGVRALLVQGLATSIDALSVGFTISDYRFTEALVSCLIIGLVTFFICYAGLWIGKRAGTRLAGKAGILGGVILIAIGLEIFLTSLL
;
A
#
# COMPACT_ATOMS: atom_id res chain seq x y z
N MET A 1 -10.55 -14.79 66.02
CA MET A 1 -10.03 -13.49 65.72
C MET A 1 -8.81 -13.76 64.88
N ASP A 2 -8.80 -13.63 63.55
CA ASP A 2 -9.33 -12.59 62.70
C ASP A 2 -9.61 -13.13 61.30
N SER A 3 -10.87 -13.10 60.97
CA SER A 3 -11.30 -12.91 59.59
C SER A 3 -11.06 -11.44 59.28
N LEU A 4 -10.71 -11.13 58.07
CA LEU A 4 -10.96 -9.90 57.32
C LEU A 4 -9.79 -9.63 56.39
N TYR A 5 -10.04 -9.83 55.16
CA TYR A 5 -9.86 -8.99 53.98
C TYR A 5 -9.66 -9.84 52.71
N SER A 6 -10.75 -10.41 52.29
CA SER A 6 -10.93 -10.83 50.90
C SER A 6 -11.77 -9.75 50.20
N GLU A 7 -11.19 -8.61 49.92
CA GLU A 7 -11.82 -7.54 49.14
C GLU A 7 -10.82 -6.86 48.25
N HIS A 8 -10.40 -7.51 47.15
CA HIS A 8 -9.78 -6.83 46.00
C HIS A 8 -9.80 -7.67 44.73
N GLY A 9 -10.82 -8.50 44.50
CA GLY A 9 -10.94 -9.30 43.26
C GLY A 9 -11.65 -8.60 42.12
N LEU A 10 -12.43 -7.55 42.34
CA LEU A 10 -13.28 -6.94 41.29
C LEU A 10 -12.70 -5.71 40.56
N PRO A 11 -11.89 -4.82 41.15
CA PRO A 11 -11.38 -3.67 40.40
C PRO A 11 -10.28 -4.04 39.38
N ARG A 12 -9.53 -5.13 39.61
CA ARG A 12 -8.45 -5.55 38.70
C ARG A 12 -8.96 -6.10 37.37
N LEU A 13 -10.07 -6.82 37.37
CA LEU A 13 -10.64 -7.37 36.11
C LEU A 13 -11.22 -6.26 35.25
N GLY A 14 -11.90 -5.28 35.81
CA GLY A 14 -12.43 -4.13 35.08
C GLY A 14 -11.32 -3.23 34.50
N LEU A 15 -10.26 -3.01 35.28
CA LEU A 15 -9.10 -2.24 34.84
C LEU A 15 -8.31 -2.97 33.71
N PHE A 16 -8.21 -4.30 33.81
CA PHE A 16 -7.55 -5.13 32.79
C PHE A 16 -8.33 -5.12 31.49
N CYS A 17 -9.65 -5.31 31.52
CA CYS A 17 -10.52 -5.18 30.35
C CYS A 17 -10.49 -3.76 29.73
N PHE A 18 -10.39 -2.73 30.56
CA PHE A 18 -10.31 -1.34 30.07
C PHE A 18 -8.96 -1.05 29.42
N LEU A 19 -7.86 -1.55 29.96
CA LEU A 19 -6.51 -1.43 29.39
C LEU A 19 -6.38 -2.22 28.08
N GLU A 20 -6.91 -3.43 28.00
CA GLU A 20 -6.94 -4.20 26.76
C GLU A 20 -7.79 -3.52 25.68
N GLY A 21 -8.95 -2.96 26.06
CA GLY A 21 -9.79 -2.20 25.15
C GLY A 21 -9.13 -0.92 24.64
N ALA A 22 -8.43 -0.18 25.50
CA ALA A 22 -7.67 1.01 25.10
C ALA A 22 -6.53 0.68 24.15
N MET A 23 -5.78 -0.38 24.41
CA MET A 23 -4.68 -0.85 23.57
C MET A 23 -5.19 -1.32 22.19
N LEU A 24 -6.32 -2.02 22.13
CA LEU A 24 -6.94 -2.42 20.86
C LEU A 24 -7.37 -1.20 20.03
N ILE A 25 -7.95 -0.18 20.65
CA ILE A 25 -8.35 1.06 19.98
C ILE A 25 -7.11 1.78 19.42
N GLU A 26 -6.03 1.82 20.17
CA GLU A 26 -4.76 2.41 19.73
C GLU A 26 -4.18 1.68 18.51
N ILE A 27 -4.13 0.34 18.54
CA ILE A 27 -3.67 -0.48 17.42
C ILE A 27 -4.55 -0.27 16.18
N LEU A 28 -5.87 -0.22 16.36
CA LEU A 28 -6.82 0.02 15.27
C LEU A 28 -6.62 1.41 14.66
N LEU A 29 -6.53 2.44 15.50
CA LEU A 29 -6.36 3.83 15.04
C LEU A 29 -5.03 4.01 14.31
N THR A 30 -3.95 3.54 14.91
CA THR A 30 -2.61 3.59 14.33
C THR A 30 -2.55 2.80 13.03
N GLY A 31 -3.11 1.58 12.99
CA GLY A 31 -3.16 0.77 11.77
C GLY A 31 -3.95 1.42 10.65
N VAL A 32 -5.07 2.08 10.94
CA VAL A 32 -5.86 2.82 9.94
C VAL A 32 -5.11 4.04 9.45
N LEU A 33 -4.51 4.85 10.33
CA LEU A 33 -3.76 6.05 9.95
C LEU A 33 -2.54 5.70 9.10
N LEU A 34 -1.76 4.70 9.52
CA LEU A 34 -0.63 4.18 8.75
C LEU A 34 -1.10 3.61 7.41
N GLY A 35 -2.20 2.85 7.42
CA GLY A 35 -2.78 2.28 6.21
C GLY A 35 -3.22 3.34 5.20
N ILE A 36 -3.80 4.45 5.64
CA ILE A 36 -4.17 5.57 4.76
C ILE A 36 -2.91 6.23 4.20
N GLY A 37 -1.92 6.53 5.04
CA GLY A 37 -0.67 7.15 4.61
C GLY A 37 0.05 6.32 3.54
N LEU A 38 0.29 5.05 3.84
CA LEU A 38 0.97 4.10 2.95
C LEU A 38 0.18 3.79 1.67
N ALA A 39 -1.15 3.84 1.73
CA ALA A 39 -1.98 3.56 0.57
C ALA A 39 -1.97 4.67 -0.49
N MET A 40 -1.43 5.86 -0.22
CA MET A 40 -1.46 6.99 -1.14
C MET A 40 -0.69 6.71 -2.44
N ASP A 41 0.50 6.10 -2.35
CA ASP A 41 1.29 5.71 -3.51
C ASP A 41 0.58 4.64 -4.33
N ALA A 42 0.08 3.61 -3.66
CA ALA A 42 -0.68 2.54 -4.28
C ALA A 42 -2.00 3.05 -4.90
N PHE A 43 -2.66 4.04 -4.29
CA PHE A 43 -3.83 4.73 -4.84
C PHE A 43 -3.50 5.44 -6.16
N SER A 44 -2.39 6.19 -6.18
CA SER A 44 -1.98 6.96 -7.36
C SER A 44 -1.64 6.04 -8.53
N VAL A 45 -0.93 4.94 -8.27
CA VAL A 45 -0.65 3.89 -9.27
C VAL A 45 -1.94 3.18 -9.72
N SER A 46 -2.85 2.90 -8.79
CA SER A 46 -4.15 2.31 -9.10
C SER A 46 -5.00 3.24 -9.96
N LEU A 47 -4.99 4.54 -9.68
CA LEU A 47 -5.65 5.56 -10.48
C LEU A 47 -5.10 5.57 -11.92
N ALA A 48 -3.77 5.56 -12.08
CA ALA A 48 -3.10 5.51 -13.37
C ALA A 48 -3.46 4.23 -14.15
N ASN A 49 -3.49 3.08 -13.48
CA ASN A 49 -3.90 1.80 -14.06
C ASN A 49 -5.38 1.82 -14.50
N GLY A 50 -6.25 2.42 -13.70
CA GLY A 50 -7.66 2.61 -14.03
C GLY A 50 -7.86 3.52 -15.24
N LEU A 51 -7.10 4.63 -15.32
CA LEU A 51 -7.08 5.53 -16.47
C LEU A 51 -6.63 4.81 -17.75
N ASN A 52 -5.59 3.99 -17.67
CA ASN A 52 -5.04 3.27 -18.83
C ASN A 52 -5.97 2.15 -19.31
N GLN A 53 -6.79 1.58 -18.44
CA GLN A 53 -7.71 0.48 -18.78
C GLN A 53 -9.16 0.81 -18.41
N PRO A 54 -9.82 1.72 -19.15
CA PRO A 54 -11.18 2.17 -18.81
C PRO A 54 -12.24 1.06 -18.93
N CYS A 55 -11.96 -0.01 -19.66
CA CYS A 55 -12.86 -1.17 -19.80
C CYS A 55 -12.54 -2.35 -18.89
N MET A 56 -11.71 -2.12 -17.85
CA MET A 56 -11.34 -3.15 -16.88
C MET A 56 -12.59 -3.76 -16.20
N ARG A 57 -12.65 -5.11 -16.17
CA ARG A 57 -13.72 -5.85 -15.46
C ARG A 57 -13.57 -5.71 -13.94
N GLN A 58 -14.67 -5.72 -13.21
CA GLN A 58 -14.66 -5.60 -11.75
C GLN A 58 -13.78 -6.66 -11.06
N GLY A 59 -13.86 -7.93 -11.50
CA GLY A 59 -13.01 -8.99 -10.96
C GLY A 59 -11.51 -8.71 -11.11
N ARG A 60 -11.12 -8.04 -12.20
CA ARG A 60 -9.73 -7.61 -12.41
C ARG A 60 -9.35 -6.43 -11.52
N MET A 61 -10.26 -5.49 -11.29
CA MET A 61 -10.05 -4.41 -10.32
C MET A 61 -9.80 -4.97 -8.91
N CYS A 62 -10.60 -5.97 -8.50
CA CYS A 62 -10.39 -6.67 -7.22
C CYS A 62 -9.04 -7.39 -7.18
N ALA A 63 -8.62 -8.03 -8.28
CA ALA A 63 -7.32 -8.71 -8.34
C ALA A 63 -6.16 -7.71 -8.24
N VAL A 64 -6.23 -6.58 -8.94
CA VAL A 64 -5.21 -5.52 -8.88
C VAL A 64 -5.14 -4.92 -7.48
N ALA A 65 -6.28 -4.51 -6.90
CA ALA A 65 -6.34 -4.01 -5.53
C ALA A 65 -5.85 -5.05 -4.50
N GLY A 66 -6.17 -6.33 -4.74
CA GLY A 66 -5.71 -7.45 -3.90
C GLY A 66 -4.19 -7.62 -3.92
N VAL A 67 -3.54 -7.44 -5.06
CA VAL A 67 -2.07 -7.51 -5.16
C VAL A 67 -1.44 -6.36 -4.36
N PHE A 68 -1.91 -5.12 -4.53
CA PHE A 68 -1.39 -3.99 -3.74
C PHE A 68 -1.63 -4.19 -2.24
N SER A 69 -2.82 -4.62 -1.85
CA SER A 69 -3.18 -4.96 -0.47
C SER A 69 -2.27 -6.03 0.12
N PHE A 70 -1.98 -7.09 -0.66
CA PHE A 70 -1.10 -8.17 -0.23
C PHE A 70 0.31 -7.67 0.06
N PHE A 71 0.88 -6.84 -0.83
CA PHE A 71 2.21 -6.26 -0.59
C PHE A 71 2.21 -5.30 0.60
N GLN A 72 1.17 -4.49 0.76
CA GLN A 72 1.04 -3.57 1.90
C GLN A 72 0.79 -4.28 3.24
N PHE A 73 0.27 -5.50 3.22
CA PHE A 73 0.21 -6.38 4.38
C PHE A 73 1.56 -7.07 4.66
N ALA A 74 2.17 -7.64 3.61
CA ALA A 74 3.35 -8.49 3.74
C ALA A 74 4.61 -7.69 4.08
N MET A 75 4.79 -6.48 3.51
CA MET A 75 6.00 -5.68 3.70
C MET A 75 6.22 -5.21 5.14
N PRO A 76 5.24 -4.63 5.86
CA PRO A 76 5.42 -4.28 7.25
C PRO A 76 5.70 -5.51 8.12
N LEU A 77 5.05 -6.63 7.81
CA LEU A 77 5.28 -7.88 8.54
C LEU A 77 6.71 -8.40 8.33
N ILE A 78 7.22 -8.35 7.10
CA ILE A 78 8.61 -8.67 6.78
C ILE A 78 9.55 -7.71 7.51
N GLY A 79 9.25 -6.41 7.51
CA GLY A 79 10.01 -5.40 8.25
C GLY A 79 10.08 -5.70 9.73
N TRP A 80 8.96 -6.05 10.35
CA TRP A 80 8.88 -6.44 11.77
C TRP A 80 9.75 -7.68 12.07
N VAL A 81 9.70 -8.71 11.22
CA VAL A 81 10.56 -9.90 11.35
C VAL A 81 12.03 -9.57 11.15
N LEU A 82 12.36 -8.69 10.19
CA LEU A 82 13.75 -8.30 9.92
C LEU A 82 14.38 -7.53 11.07
N VAL A 83 13.62 -6.65 11.75
CA VAL A 83 14.13 -5.92 12.93
C VAL A 83 14.53 -6.88 14.03
N SER A 84 13.73 -7.90 14.25
CA SER A 84 14.01 -8.92 15.28
C SER A 84 15.23 -9.78 14.96
N THR A 85 15.67 -9.83 13.68
CA THR A 85 16.68 -10.79 13.22
C THR A 85 17.97 -10.14 12.68
N VAL A 86 17.90 -9.02 11.90
CA VAL A 86 19.08 -8.48 11.18
C VAL A 86 19.00 -6.96 10.95
N ALA A 87 19.02 -6.16 12.01
CA ALA A 87 18.94 -4.69 11.92
C ALA A 87 20.04 -4.01 11.06
N ARG A 88 21.22 -4.62 10.88
CA ARG A 88 22.35 -4.00 10.17
C ARG A 88 22.31 -4.14 8.65
N ALA A 89 21.73 -5.20 8.11
CA ALA A 89 21.67 -5.41 6.66
C ALA A 89 20.60 -4.55 5.98
N PHE A 90 19.60 -4.12 6.73
CA PHE A 90 18.45 -3.38 6.23
C PHE A 90 18.81 -1.93 5.86
N VAL A 91 19.64 -1.25 6.65
CA VAL A 91 20.08 0.14 6.39
C VAL A 91 20.80 0.28 5.04
N ALA A 92 21.49 -0.76 4.58
CA ALA A 92 22.16 -0.75 3.27
C ALA A 92 21.16 -0.92 2.12
N PHE A 93 20.10 -1.71 2.33
CA PHE A 93 19.05 -1.94 1.32
C PHE A 93 18.14 -0.72 1.15
N GLU A 94 17.83 -0.02 2.23
CA GLU A 94 16.99 1.18 2.25
C GLU A 94 17.49 2.26 1.27
N LYS A 95 18.81 2.41 1.13
CA LYS A 95 19.44 3.34 0.19
C LYS A 95 19.21 2.98 -1.30
N CYS A 96 18.95 1.72 -1.61
CA CYS A 96 18.71 1.27 -2.99
C CYS A 96 17.25 1.43 -3.42
N ILE A 97 16.34 1.55 -2.46
CA ILE A 97 14.89 1.62 -2.64
C ILE A 97 14.46 2.72 -3.63
N PRO A 98 14.88 4.00 -3.45
CA PRO A 98 14.43 5.09 -4.30
C PRO A 98 14.90 4.94 -5.75
N TRP A 99 16.09 4.37 -5.95
CA TRP A 99 16.63 4.08 -7.27
C TRP A 99 15.80 3.00 -7.98
N ILE A 100 15.43 1.94 -7.26
CA ILE A 100 14.59 0.86 -7.78
C ILE A 100 13.20 1.41 -8.15
N ALA A 101 12.58 2.19 -7.26
CA ALA A 101 11.28 2.81 -7.51
C ALA A 101 11.32 3.73 -8.73
N LEU A 102 12.31 4.62 -8.83
CA LEU A 102 12.48 5.53 -9.96
C LEU A 102 12.59 4.77 -11.30
N VAL A 103 13.43 3.74 -11.36
CA VAL A 103 13.64 2.94 -12.57
C VAL A 103 12.37 2.19 -12.95
N LEU A 104 11.69 1.56 -11.98
CA LEU A 104 10.50 0.75 -12.23
C LEU A 104 9.29 1.60 -12.63
N LEU A 105 8.98 2.65 -11.86
CA LEU A 105 7.85 3.53 -12.15
C LEU A 105 8.13 4.35 -13.42
N GLY A 106 9.38 4.79 -13.62
CA GLY A 106 9.81 5.48 -14.83
C GLY A 106 9.67 4.60 -16.07
N TYR A 107 10.07 3.33 -16.01
CA TYR A 107 9.91 2.38 -17.11
C TYR A 107 8.43 2.10 -17.44
N ILE A 108 7.61 1.83 -16.43
CA ILE A 108 6.18 1.53 -16.62
C ILE A 108 5.44 2.79 -17.09
N GLY A 109 5.68 3.94 -16.46
CA GLY A 109 5.10 5.22 -16.83
C GLY A 109 5.52 5.64 -18.23
N GLY A 110 6.80 5.49 -18.58
CA GLY A 110 7.32 5.75 -19.92
C GLY A 110 6.68 4.86 -20.98
N LYS A 111 6.52 3.57 -20.70
CA LYS A 111 5.81 2.64 -21.60
C LYS A 111 4.35 3.06 -21.81
N MET A 112 3.63 3.40 -20.74
CA MET A 112 2.25 3.88 -20.83
C MET A 112 2.14 5.19 -21.63
N LEU A 113 3.11 6.08 -21.47
CA LEU A 113 3.17 7.35 -22.19
C LEU A 113 3.39 7.14 -23.69
N VAL A 114 4.33 6.28 -24.06
CA VAL A 114 4.59 5.92 -25.47
C VAL A 114 3.38 5.22 -26.10
N GLU A 115 2.76 4.27 -25.40
CA GLU A 115 1.54 3.59 -25.86
C GLU A 115 0.37 4.56 -26.01
N GLY A 116 0.22 5.52 -25.08
CA GLY A 116 -0.82 6.53 -25.13
C GLY A 116 -0.67 7.51 -26.29
N ILE A 117 0.58 7.89 -26.63
CA ILE A 117 0.87 8.75 -27.79
C ILE A 117 0.68 7.99 -29.12
N ARG A 118 1.10 6.72 -29.15
CA ARG A 118 1.11 5.91 -30.38
C ARG A 118 -0.27 5.39 -30.77
N ASN A 119 -1.12 5.06 -29.77
CA ASN A 119 -2.42 4.41 -29.97
C ASN A 119 -3.61 5.35 -29.64
N GLY A 120 -3.48 6.63 -29.86
CA GLY A 120 -4.32 7.75 -29.45
C GLY A 120 -5.84 7.53 -29.25
N ASP A 121 -6.53 6.78 -30.10
CA ASP A 121 -7.97 6.52 -30.06
C ASP A 121 -8.33 5.03 -30.17
N ALA A 122 -7.45 4.13 -29.67
CA ALA A 122 -7.76 2.70 -29.69
C ALA A 122 -8.99 2.40 -28.84
N ASP A 123 -9.97 1.72 -29.44
CA ASP A 123 -11.15 1.20 -28.77
C ASP A 123 -10.76 0.31 -27.59
N CYS A 124 -11.67 0.17 -26.64
CA CYS A 124 -11.45 -0.56 -25.38
C CYS A 124 -10.95 -2.01 -25.55
N GLU A 125 -11.14 -2.61 -26.71
CA GLU A 125 -10.78 -4.00 -26.99
C GLU A 125 -9.28 -4.20 -27.30
N ASP A 126 -8.56 -3.16 -27.75
CA ASP A 126 -7.18 -3.29 -28.26
C ASP A 126 -6.08 -2.97 -27.25
N LYS A 127 -6.41 -2.52 -26.04
CA LYS A 127 -5.38 -2.22 -25.03
C LYS A 127 -4.92 -3.50 -24.31
N PRO A 128 -3.63 -3.87 -24.45
CA PRO A 128 -3.12 -5.05 -23.77
C PRO A 128 -3.32 -4.92 -22.27
N ALA A 129 -3.88 -5.96 -21.71
CA ALA A 129 -4.09 -6.04 -20.26
C ALA A 129 -2.76 -5.91 -19.52
N LEU A 130 -2.73 -5.15 -18.41
CA LEU A 130 -1.56 -5.08 -17.51
C LEU A 130 -1.06 -6.50 -17.24
N GLY A 131 0.17 -6.80 -17.64
CA GLY A 131 0.77 -8.10 -17.39
C GLY A 131 0.95 -8.34 -15.90
N VAL A 132 0.81 -9.58 -15.45
CA VAL A 132 1.00 -9.95 -14.05
C VAL A 132 2.37 -9.47 -13.52
N ARG A 133 3.41 -9.56 -14.34
CA ARG A 133 4.76 -9.08 -13.97
C ARG A 133 4.79 -7.59 -13.68
N ALA A 134 4.15 -6.77 -14.52
CA ALA A 134 4.08 -5.33 -14.30
C ALA A 134 3.31 -5.00 -13.02
N LEU A 135 2.23 -5.72 -12.74
CA LEU A 135 1.44 -5.56 -11.53
C LEU A 135 2.21 -5.92 -10.26
N LEU A 136 2.96 -7.04 -10.27
CA LEU A 136 3.81 -7.44 -9.15
C LEU A 136 4.92 -6.41 -8.88
N VAL A 137 5.54 -5.90 -9.95
CA VAL A 137 6.57 -4.87 -9.85
C VAL A 137 6.01 -3.57 -9.30
N GLN A 138 4.83 -3.14 -9.74
CA GLN A 138 4.15 -1.97 -9.19
C GLN A 138 3.80 -2.16 -7.71
N GLY A 139 3.23 -3.32 -7.34
CA GLY A 139 2.89 -3.64 -5.96
C GLY A 139 4.13 -3.65 -5.06
N LEU A 140 5.22 -4.23 -5.52
CA LEU A 140 6.50 -4.20 -4.79
C LEU A 140 7.01 -2.77 -4.65
N ALA A 141 7.07 -2.00 -5.73
CA ALA A 141 7.61 -0.64 -5.72
C ALA A 141 6.84 0.32 -4.79
N THR A 142 5.50 0.19 -4.74
CA THR A 142 4.65 1.06 -3.92
C THR A 142 4.54 0.63 -2.46
N SER A 143 5.09 -0.52 -2.08
CA SER A 143 5.02 -1.03 -0.70
C SER A 143 6.39 -1.13 -0.02
N ILE A 144 7.42 -0.58 -0.67
CA ILE A 144 8.77 -0.57 -0.09
C ILE A 144 8.85 0.32 1.16
N ASP A 145 8.15 1.44 1.15
CA ASP A 145 7.98 2.32 2.31
C ASP A 145 7.26 1.63 3.47
N ALA A 146 6.32 0.73 3.17
CA ALA A 146 5.63 -0.08 4.17
C ALA A 146 6.59 -1.00 4.95
N LEU A 147 7.73 -1.37 4.37
CA LEU A 147 8.76 -2.11 5.07
C LEU A 147 9.31 -1.31 6.27
N SER A 148 9.47 0.00 6.12
CA SER A 148 9.92 0.91 7.19
C SER A 148 8.92 0.99 8.35
N VAL A 149 7.62 0.84 8.07
CA VAL A 149 6.59 0.78 9.11
C VAL A 149 6.76 -0.45 10.00
N GLY A 150 7.30 -1.55 9.49
CA GLY A 150 7.65 -2.72 10.29
C GLY A 150 8.62 -2.38 11.45
N PHE A 151 9.48 -1.38 11.28
CA PHE A 151 10.35 -0.88 12.36
C PHE A 151 9.55 -0.09 13.41
N THR A 152 8.59 0.71 12.98
CA THR A 152 7.74 1.51 13.88
C THR A 152 6.91 0.62 14.81
N ILE A 153 6.48 -0.55 14.32
CA ILE A 153 5.70 -1.52 15.08
C ILE A 153 6.58 -2.63 15.68
N SER A 154 7.90 -2.46 15.76
CA SER A 154 8.84 -3.48 16.25
C SER A 154 8.59 -3.90 17.70
N ASP A 155 8.07 -2.97 18.52
CA ASP A 155 7.76 -3.22 19.93
C ASP A 155 6.45 -3.98 20.14
N TYR A 156 5.65 -4.17 19.07
CA TYR A 156 4.40 -4.90 19.12
C TYR A 156 4.65 -6.40 19.24
N ARG A 157 3.77 -7.09 20.00
CA ARG A 157 3.73 -8.54 19.99
C ARG A 157 3.31 -9.04 18.61
N PHE A 158 3.66 -10.26 18.29
CA PHE A 158 3.33 -10.86 17.00
C PHE A 158 1.84 -10.72 16.61
N THR A 159 0.93 -10.92 17.55
CA THR A 159 -0.51 -10.78 17.32
C THR A 159 -0.93 -9.34 17.02
N GLU A 160 -0.34 -8.37 17.71
CA GLU A 160 -0.59 -6.94 17.52
C GLU A 160 -0.04 -6.46 16.17
N ALA A 161 1.19 -6.86 15.83
CA ALA A 161 1.81 -6.59 14.55
C ALA A 161 0.99 -7.19 13.40
N LEU A 162 0.54 -8.43 13.53
CA LEU A 162 -0.29 -9.11 12.54
C LEU A 162 -1.61 -8.38 12.30
N VAL A 163 -2.29 -7.97 13.38
CA VAL A 163 -3.56 -7.21 13.30
C VAL A 163 -3.33 -5.86 12.63
N SER A 164 -2.28 -5.12 13.03
CA SER A 164 -1.94 -3.84 12.39
C SER A 164 -1.66 -3.99 10.91
N CYS A 165 -0.85 -4.98 10.50
CA CYS A 165 -0.55 -5.25 9.10
C CYS A 165 -1.82 -5.63 8.31
N LEU A 166 -2.72 -6.41 8.92
CA LEU A 166 -3.98 -6.79 8.29
C LEU A 166 -4.89 -5.59 8.07
N ILE A 167 -4.95 -4.66 9.02
CA ILE A 167 -5.71 -3.41 8.89
C ILE A 167 -5.11 -2.55 7.76
N ILE A 168 -3.78 -2.38 7.72
CA ILE A 168 -3.09 -1.65 6.65
C ILE A 168 -3.44 -2.24 5.29
N GLY A 169 -3.33 -3.56 5.12
CA GLY A 169 -3.69 -4.24 3.88
C GLY A 169 -5.16 -4.02 3.50
N LEU A 170 -6.07 -4.10 4.45
CA LEU A 170 -7.51 -3.94 4.23
C LEU A 170 -7.86 -2.51 3.81
N VAL A 171 -7.30 -1.51 4.49
CA VAL A 171 -7.44 -0.10 4.14
C VAL A 171 -6.90 0.16 2.73
N THR A 172 -5.72 -0.36 2.42
CA THR A 172 -5.11 -0.25 1.09
C THR A 172 -5.98 -0.88 0.01
N PHE A 173 -6.61 -2.03 0.27
CA PHE A 173 -7.50 -2.66 -0.69
C PHE A 173 -8.64 -1.72 -1.12
N PHE A 174 -9.33 -1.13 -0.14
CA PHE A 174 -10.46 -0.23 -0.44
C PHE A 174 -9.99 1.05 -1.14
N ILE A 175 -8.87 1.62 -0.72
CA ILE A 175 -8.31 2.84 -1.32
C ILE A 175 -7.87 2.57 -2.76
N CYS A 176 -7.16 1.48 -3.03
CA CYS A 176 -6.74 1.09 -4.38
C CYS A 176 -7.92 0.76 -5.28
N TYR A 177 -8.94 0.07 -4.75
CA TYR A 177 -10.15 -0.22 -5.50
C TYR A 177 -10.89 1.07 -5.89
N ALA A 178 -10.99 2.03 -4.96
CA ALA A 178 -11.54 3.35 -5.25
C ALA A 178 -10.71 4.09 -6.31
N GLY A 179 -9.37 4.05 -6.23
CA GLY A 179 -8.47 4.63 -7.22
C GLY A 179 -8.69 4.05 -8.62
N LEU A 180 -8.77 2.73 -8.73
CA LEU A 180 -9.08 2.03 -10.00
C LEU A 180 -10.45 2.43 -10.55
N TRP A 181 -11.46 2.53 -9.69
CA TRP A 181 -12.81 2.90 -10.09
C TRP A 181 -12.89 4.34 -10.59
N ILE A 182 -12.26 5.28 -9.88
CA ILE A 182 -12.15 6.68 -10.28
C ILE A 182 -11.37 6.79 -11.59
N GLY A 183 -10.22 6.13 -11.69
CA GLY A 183 -9.39 6.11 -12.88
C GLY A 183 -10.12 5.54 -14.10
N LYS A 184 -10.81 4.42 -13.93
CA LYS A 184 -11.67 3.84 -14.98
C LYS A 184 -12.73 4.84 -15.47
N ARG A 185 -13.41 5.51 -14.55
CA ARG A 185 -14.48 6.47 -14.89
C ARG A 185 -13.94 7.73 -15.55
N ALA A 186 -12.79 8.21 -15.09
CA ALA A 186 -12.09 9.33 -15.72
C ALA A 186 -11.54 8.94 -17.10
N GLY A 187 -10.98 7.73 -17.23
CA GLY A 187 -10.44 7.20 -18.47
C GLY A 187 -11.46 7.12 -19.61
N THR A 188 -12.72 6.74 -19.30
CA THR A 188 -13.81 6.75 -20.28
C THR A 188 -14.19 8.16 -20.78
N ARG A 189 -13.91 9.19 -19.98
CA ARG A 189 -14.20 10.59 -20.35
C ARG A 189 -13.04 11.28 -21.07
N LEU A 190 -11.82 10.82 -20.83
CA LEU A 190 -10.61 11.42 -21.38
C LEU A 190 -10.23 10.92 -22.78
N ALA A 191 -10.97 9.98 -23.36
CA ALA A 191 -10.79 9.44 -24.71
C ALA A 191 -9.33 9.52 -25.22
N GLY A 192 -8.60 8.43 -25.29
CA GLY A 192 -7.23 8.35 -25.83
C GLY A 192 -6.10 9.01 -25.01
N LYS A 193 -6.38 10.09 -24.26
CA LYS A 193 -5.39 10.81 -23.43
C LYS A 193 -5.17 10.19 -22.06
N ALA A 194 -6.01 9.24 -21.67
CA ALA A 194 -5.95 8.61 -20.34
C ALA A 194 -4.64 7.86 -20.09
N GLY A 195 -4.09 7.18 -21.10
CA GLY A 195 -2.80 6.49 -21.01
C GLY A 195 -1.63 7.45 -20.80
N ILE A 196 -1.67 8.61 -21.49
CA ILE A 196 -0.67 9.67 -21.33
C ILE A 196 -0.69 10.20 -19.91
N LEU A 197 -1.88 10.51 -19.39
CA LEU A 197 -2.06 11.04 -18.05
C LEU A 197 -1.60 10.06 -16.96
N GLY A 198 -1.95 8.78 -17.10
CA GLY A 198 -1.50 7.71 -16.22
C GLY A 198 0.03 7.54 -16.23
N GLY A 199 0.65 7.60 -17.42
CA GLY A 199 2.10 7.53 -17.56
C GLY A 199 2.82 8.71 -16.90
N VAL A 200 2.29 9.94 -17.07
CA VAL A 200 2.83 11.14 -16.39
C VAL A 200 2.73 11.03 -14.88
N ILE A 201 1.60 10.55 -14.36
CA ILE A 201 1.41 10.34 -12.91
C ILE A 201 2.46 9.36 -12.36
N LEU A 202 2.68 8.22 -13.03
CA LEU A 202 3.67 7.22 -12.58
C LEU A 202 5.10 7.77 -12.59
N ILE A 203 5.48 8.53 -13.61
CA ILE A 203 6.80 9.17 -13.68
C ILE A 203 6.94 10.22 -12.58
N ALA A 204 5.91 11.03 -12.33
CA ALA A 204 5.92 12.04 -11.28
C ALA A 204 6.10 11.42 -9.90
N ILE A 205 5.39 10.31 -9.60
CA ILE A 205 5.52 9.57 -8.34
C ILE A 205 6.94 8.99 -8.19
N GLY A 206 7.47 8.35 -9.23
CA GLY A 206 8.84 7.81 -9.20
C GLY A 206 9.88 8.89 -8.94
N LEU A 207 9.69 10.08 -9.50
CA LEU A 207 10.55 11.23 -9.29
C LEU A 207 10.39 11.81 -7.88
N GLU A 208 9.17 11.88 -7.36
CA GLU A 208 8.86 12.34 -6.00
C GLU A 208 9.55 11.45 -4.96
N ILE A 209 9.39 10.13 -5.06
CA ILE A 209 10.05 9.16 -4.16
C ILE A 209 11.57 9.34 -4.19
N PHE A 210 12.14 9.53 -5.38
CA PHE A 210 13.58 9.71 -5.55
C PHE A 210 14.07 11.03 -4.92
N LEU A 211 13.37 12.14 -5.17
CA LEU A 211 13.76 13.45 -4.64
C LEU A 211 13.61 13.51 -3.12
N THR A 212 12.54 12.96 -2.57
CA THR A 212 12.29 12.93 -1.12
C THR A 212 13.35 12.10 -0.38
N SER A 213 13.87 11.07 -1.04
CA SER A 213 14.95 10.24 -0.47
C SER A 213 16.35 10.88 -0.54
N LEU A 214 16.54 11.91 -1.38
CA LEU A 214 17.82 12.59 -1.55
C LEU A 214 17.96 13.82 -0.61
N LEU A 215 16.85 14.33 -0.10
CA LEU A 215 16.76 15.46 0.84
C LEU A 215 16.79 14.99 2.29
#